data_f38187bc326be25797cfbce816115712
#
_entry.id   f38187bc326be25797cfbce816115712
#
_cell.length_a   1.000
_cell.length_b   1.000
_cell.length_c   1.000
_cell.angle_alpha   90.00
_cell.angle_beta   90.00
_cell.angle_gamma   90.00
#
_symmetry.space_group_name_H-M   'P 1'
#
loop_
_entity.id
_entity.type
_entity.pdbx_description
1 polymer ?
#
loop_
_entity_poly.entity_id
_entity_poly.type
_entity_poly.pdbx_seq_one_letter_code
_entity_poly.pdbx_strand_id
1 'polypeptide(L)'
;GKPEDYDDEKDAEKIIIGELWVTPKTFTSDVAETLSCLRKEAKRRRKLYDDNAQYVGEFGNYLHIIGYDKDKEFDKRYGYVPGQIVEKINGGNLQWLEIFIHAPFKEDVETSKDKDDKNIISIVMQFGFKIEDVKDIVCKAIFAGDAEHPVWTHILENNTDKDRLMWNILLAPHHCSWTFFNSTSNKDEIVDAANKILTDYQIGSNAHII
;
A
#
# COMPACT_ATOMS: atom_id res chain seq x y z
N GLY A 1 18.32 13.65 0.57
CA GLY A 1 19.66 14.11 0.12
C GLY A 1 19.80 13.97 -1.37
N LYS A 2 20.80 14.55 -1.94
CA LYS A 2 21.22 14.27 -3.30
C LYS A 2 22.08 13.00 -3.30
N PRO A 3 22.22 12.27 -4.41
CA PRO A 3 23.14 11.13 -4.48
C PRO A 3 24.55 11.46 -4.04
N GLU A 4 25.05 12.66 -4.37
CA GLU A 4 26.35 13.15 -3.95
C GLU A 4 26.47 13.49 -2.43
N ASP A 5 25.37 13.52 -1.69
CA ASP A 5 25.38 13.73 -0.24
C ASP A 5 25.69 12.43 0.54
N TYR A 6 25.77 11.29 -0.15
CA TYR A 6 26.14 10.01 0.45
C TYR A 6 27.67 9.84 0.43
N ASP A 7 28.23 9.63 1.59
CA ASP A 7 29.64 9.31 1.75
C ASP A 7 29.81 7.79 1.64
N ASP A 8 30.39 7.32 0.55
CA ASP A 8 30.54 5.90 0.25
C ASP A 8 31.25 5.13 1.37
N GLU A 9 32.20 5.76 2.09
CA GLU A 9 32.87 5.10 3.22
C GLU A 9 32.01 5.06 4.48
N LYS A 10 31.26 6.13 4.78
CA LYS A 10 30.38 6.19 5.98
C LYS A 10 29.03 5.55 5.78
N ASP A 11 28.55 5.51 4.54
CA ASP A 11 27.21 5.07 4.20
C ASP A 11 27.18 3.68 3.54
N ALA A 12 28.34 3.03 3.35
CA ALA A 12 28.49 1.73 2.71
C ALA A 12 27.64 0.60 3.32
N GLU A 13 27.29 0.70 4.60
CA GLU A 13 26.44 -0.27 5.30
C GLU A 13 24.97 0.16 5.34
N LYS A 14 24.61 1.32 4.80
CA LYS A 14 23.23 1.82 4.83
C LYS A 14 22.43 1.38 3.63
N ILE A 15 21.22 0.93 3.89
CA ILE A 15 20.25 0.64 2.83
C ILE A 15 19.68 1.96 2.33
N ILE A 16 19.91 2.25 1.05
CA ILE A 16 19.30 3.41 0.39
C ILE A 16 17.91 3.03 -0.09
N ILE A 17 16.89 3.67 0.49
CA ILE A 17 15.49 3.49 0.07
C ILE A 17 15.23 4.43 -1.11
N GLY A 18 15.20 3.89 -2.33
CA GLY A 18 14.96 4.66 -3.55
C GLY A 18 13.61 5.37 -3.52
N GLU A 19 12.56 4.64 -3.18
CA GLU A 19 11.18 5.10 -3.15
C GLU A 19 10.52 4.74 -1.83
N LEU A 20 9.77 5.67 -1.25
CA LEU A 20 9.12 5.51 0.04
C LEU A 20 7.60 5.58 -0.14
N TRP A 21 6.91 4.53 0.32
CA TRP A 21 5.45 4.43 0.32
C TRP A 21 4.94 4.55 1.75
N VAL A 22 4.01 5.46 1.97
CA VAL A 22 3.47 5.76 3.30
C VAL A 22 1.97 6.07 3.23
N THR A 23 1.31 6.05 4.37
CA THR A 23 -0.07 6.52 4.49
C THR A 23 -0.13 7.94 5.07
N PRO A 24 -1.26 8.65 4.97
CA PRO A 24 -1.44 9.98 5.54
C PRO A 24 -1.13 10.08 7.04
N LYS A 25 -1.37 9.01 7.79
CA LYS A 25 -1.10 8.96 9.24
C LYS A 25 0.37 9.21 9.58
N THR A 26 1.29 8.89 8.68
CA THR A 26 2.72 9.19 8.84
C THR A 26 2.99 10.68 9.10
N PHE A 27 2.12 11.57 8.62
CA PHE A 27 2.30 13.03 8.76
C PHE A 27 1.56 13.63 9.94
N THR A 28 0.53 12.98 10.46
CA THR A 28 -0.44 13.57 11.40
C THR A 28 -0.35 13.03 12.82
N SER A 29 0.07 11.78 13.03
CA SER A 29 0.09 11.14 14.33
C SER A 29 1.40 11.30 15.06
N ASP A 30 1.35 11.20 16.39
CA ASP A 30 2.52 10.93 17.21
C ASP A 30 2.95 9.48 16.95
N VAL A 31 4.05 9.33 16.24
CA VAL A 31 4.65 8.02 15.99
C VAL A 31 5.64 7.68 17.08
N ALA A 32 5.80 6.39 17.35
CA ALA A 32 6.81 5.89 18.27
C ALA A 32 8.20 6.43 17.87
N GLU A 33 9.07 6.63 18.85
CA GLU A 33 10.42 7.17 18.65
C GLU A 33 11.20 6.38 17.59
N THR A 34 11.01 5.06 17.55
CA THR A 34 11.59 4.15 16.55
C THR A 34 11.22 4.49 15.12
N LEU A 35 10.05 5.11 14.88
CA LEU A 35 9.59 5.53 13.55
C LEU A 35 9.89 7.00 13.25
N SER A 36 10.54 7.71 14.17
CA SER A 36 10.80 9.15 14.01
C SER A 36 11.67 9.44 12.78
N CYS A 37 12.63 8.57 12.47
CA CYS A 37 13.50 8.70 11.29
C CYS A 37 12.69 8.54 9.99
N LEU A 38 11.82 7.52 9.91
CA LEU A 38 10.94 7.31 8.76
C LEU A 38 10.02 8.53 8.53
N ARG A 39 9.42 9.04 9.61
CA ARG A 39 8.56 10.23 9.53
C ARG A 39 9.32 11.49 9.08
N LYS A 40 10.53 11.70 9.58
CA LYS A 40 11.40 12.81 9.15
C LYS A 40 11.71 12.71 7.67
N GLU A 41 12.06 11.52 7.22
CA GLU A 41 12.37 11.26 5.81
C GLU A 41 11.16 11.44 4.91
N ALA A 42 9.99 10.93 5.29
CA ALA A 42 8.74 11.16 4.56
C ALA A 42 8.40 12.65 4.43
N LYS A 43 8.54 13.41 5.52
CA LYS A 43 8.34 14.87 5.52
C LYS A 43 9.36 15.59 4.64
N ARG A 44 10.63 15.16 4.66
CA ARG A 44 11.68 15.73 3.79
C ARG A 44 11.31 15.52 2.32
N ARG A 45 10.95 14.29 1.94
CA ARG A 45 10.57 13.98 0.55
C ARG A 45 9.34 14.76 0.12
N ARG A 46 8.27 14.78 0.94
CA ARG A 46 7.07 15.58 0.64
C ARG A 46 7.42 17.05 0.39
N LYS A 47 8.26 17.64 1.25
CA LYS A 47 8.70 19.03 1.08
C LYS A 47 9.40 19.28 -0.25
N LEU A 48 10.17 18.33 -0.79
CA LEU A 48 10.80 18.48 -2.11
C LEU A 48 9.75 18.65 -3.22
N TYR A 49 8.64 17.91 -3.17
CA TYR A 49 7.53 18.05 -4.10
C TYR A 49 6.80 19.39 -3.91
N ASP A 50 6.51 19.76 -2.67
CA ASP A 50 5.81 21.00 -2.34
C ASP A 50 6.60 22.25 -2.77
N ASP A 51 7.92 22.21 -2.62
CA ASP A 51 8.84 23.28 -3.02
C ASP A 51 9.21 23.23 -4.52
N ASN A 52 8.76 22.24 -5.29
CA ASN A 52 9.20 21.98 -6.68
C ASN A 52 10.73 21.93 -6.82
N ALA A 53 11.38 21.24 -5.89
CA ALA A 53 12.84 21.17 -5.86
C ALA A 53 13.41 20.48 -7.11
N GLN A 54 14.56 20.93 -7.59
CA GLN A 54 15.19 20.47 -8.82
C GLN A 54 15.41 18.94 -8.85
N TYR A 55 15.69 18.33 -7.70
CA TYR A 55 16.05 16.91 -7.56
C TYR A 55 14.89 16.03 -7.01
N VAL A 56 13.65 16.49 -7.12
CA VAL A 56 12.50 15.74 -6.64
C VAL A 56 12.36 14.36 -7.33
N GLY A 57 12.75 14.27 -8.60
CA GLY A 57 12.71 13.03 -9.39
C GLY A 57 13.98 12.18 -9.37
N GLU A 58 14.88 12.38 -8.41
CA GLU A 58 16.09 11.59 -8.28
C GLU A 58 15.92 10.41 -7.34
N PHE A 59 16.71 9.35 -7.56
CA PHE A 59 16.72 8.17 -6.71
C PHE A 59 16.96 8.54 -5.24
N GLY A 60 16.17 7.96 -4.34
CA GLY A 60 16.20 8.30 -2.91
C GLY A 60 15.28 9.48 -2.53
N ASN A 61 14.61 10.11 -3.49
CA ASN A 61 13.66 11.21 -3.23
C ASN A 61 12.22 10.89 -3.60
N TYR A 62 11.97 9.75 -4.28
CA TYR A 62 10.61 9.36 -4.65
C TYR A 62 9.75 9.08 -3.42
N LEU A 63 8.52 9.57 -3.47
CA LEU A 63 7.51 9.40 -2.42
C LEU A 63 6.18 9.02 -3.03
N HIS A 64 5.51 8.04 -2.43
CA HIS A 64 4.09 7.78 -2.67
C HIS A 64 3.33 7.85 -1.36
N ILE A 65 2.25 8.62 -1.36
CA ILE A 65 1.31 8.70 -0.23
C ILE A 65 0.02 8.04 -0.70
N ILE A 66 -0.34 6.93 -0.06
CA ILE A 66 -1.52 6.16 -0.41
C ILE A 66 -2.66 6.58 0.52
N GLY A 67 -3.65 7.31 -0.04
CA GLY A 67 -4.81 7.81 0.69
C GLY A 67 -5.16 9.26 0.39
N TYR A 68 -5.88 9.90 1.31
CA TYR A 68 -6.45 11.24 1.14
C TYR A 68 -5.85 12.24 2.12
N ASP A 69 -5.63 13.48 1.65
CA ASP A 69 -5.30 14.64 2.48
C ASP A 69 -6.61 15.35 2.87
N LYS A 70 -7.14 15.05 4.03
CA LYS A 70 -8.47 15.50 4.47
C LYS A 70 -9.55 14.99 3.49
N ASP A 71 -10.20 15.91 2.78
CA ASP A 71 -11.33 15.63 1.88
C ASP A 71 -10.94 15.43 0.42
N LYS A 72 -9.65 15.47 0.08
CA LYS A 72 -9.17 15.40 -1.29
C LYS A 72 -7.96 14.50 -1.45
N GLU A 73 -7.74 14.06 -2.67
CA GLU A 73 -6.53 13.35 -3.04
C GLU A 73 -5.29 14.20 -2.75
N PHE A 74 -4.19 13.54 -2.42
CA PHE A 74 -2.89 14.19 -2.42
C PHE A 74 -2.50 14.65 -3.82
N ASP A 75 -1.51 15.54 -3.89
CA ASP A 75 -0.94 15.95 -5.17
C ASP A 75 -0.57 14.73 -6.03
N LYS A 76 -1.09 14.69 -7.25
CA LYS A 76 -0.93 13.56 -8.19
C LYS A 76 0.51 13.20 -8.53
N ARG A 77 1.46 14.07 -8.21
CA ARG A 77 2.90 13.77 -8.38
C ARG A 77 3.40 12.70 -7.40
N TYR A 78 2.71 12.53 -6.27
CA TYR A 78 3.10 11.58 -5.23
C TYR A 78 1.92 10.92 -4.49
N GLY A 79 0.69 11.29 -4.79
CA GLY A 79 -0.51 10.76 -4.13
C GLY A 79 -1.25 9.75 -4.98
N TYR A 80 -1.66 8.65 -4.36
CA TYR A 80 -2.53 7.64 -4.95
C TYR A 80 -3.68 7.32 -4.02
N VAL A 81 -4.81 6.96 -4.60
CA VAL A 81 -6.02 6.55 -3.87
C VAL A 81 -6.56 5.23 -4.41
N PRO A 82 -7.44 4.53 -3.68
CA PRO A 82 -8.08 3.31 -4.15
C PRO A 82 -8.68 3.48 -5.55
N GLY A 83 -8.52 2.45 -6.37
CA GLY A 83 -8.96 2.45 -7.77
C GLY A 83 -7.91 2.91 -8.77
N GLN A 84 -6.78 3.43 -8.34
CA GLN A 84 -5.71 3.88 -9.23
C GLN A 84 -4.65 2.80 -9.45
N ILE A 85 -3.99 2.90 -10.62
CA ILE A 85 -2.84 2.08 -10.99
C ILE A 85 -1.58 2.93 -10.81
N VAL A 86 -0.57 2.36 -10.19
CA VAL A 86 0.77 2.97 -10.12
C VAL A 86 1.50 2.67 -11.42
N GLU A 87 1.89 3.72 -12.12
CA GLU A 87 2.52 3.60 -13.43
C GLU A 87 4.05 3.52 -13.38
N LYS A 88 4.64 4.00 -12.29
CA LYS A 88 6.11 4.12 -12.14
C LYS A 88 6.59 3.70 -10.77
N ILE A 89 7.77 3.06 -10.74
CA ILE A 89 8.56 2.84 -9.51
C ILE A 89 9.97 3.36 -9.75
N ASN A 90 10.52 4.08 -8.78
CA ASN A 90 11.85 4.71 -8.88
C ASN A 90 12.01 5.54 -10.18
N GLY A 91 10.95 6.19 -10.62
CA GLY A 91 10.92 6.98 -11.86
C GLY A 91 10.84 6.18 -13.16
N GLY A 92 10.98 4.85 -13.11
CA GLY A 92 10.89 3.96 -14.27
C GLY A 92 9.46 3.47 -14.51
N ASN A 93 9.02 3.41 -15.77
CA ASN A 93 7.73 2.85 -16.14
C ASN A 93 7.68 1.35 -15.83
N LEU A 94 6.55 0.86 -15.35
CA LEU A 94 6.30 -0.54 -15.09
C LEU A 94 5.92 -1.25 -16.39
N GLN A 95 6.83 -2.06 -16.92
CA GLN A 95 6.60 -2.84 -18.15
C GLN A 95 5.99 -4.22 -17.85
N TRP A 96 6.51 -4.88 -16.82
CA TRP A 96 6.18 -6.27 -16.48
C TRP A 96 5.36 -6.40 -15.20
N LEU A 97 4.97 -5.28 -14.63
CA LEU A 97 4.24 -5.20 -13.38
C LEU A 97 3.14 -4.14 -13.49
N GLU A 98 1.98 -4.47 -12.96
CA GLU A 98 0.90 -3.52 -12.73
C GLU A 98 0.57 -3.52 -11.24
N ILE A 99 0.45 -2.37 -10.62
CA ILE A 99 0.11 -2.27 -9.20
C ILE A 99 -1.19 -1.48 -9.09
N PHE A 100 -2.22 -2.14 -8.58
CA PHE A 100 -3.53 -1.55 -8.34
C PHE A 100 -3.72 -1.30 -6.84
N ILE A 101 -4.16 -0.10 -6.48
CA ILE A 101 -4.39 0.30 -5.08
C ILE A 101 -5.82 -0.05 -4.67
N HIS A 102 -5.97 -0.86 -3.62
CA HIS A 102 -7.27 -1.23 -3.04
C HIS A 102 -7.65 -0.39 -1.83
N ALA A 103 -6.70 -0.08 -0.95
CA ALA A 103 -6.92 0.63 0.31
C ALA A 103 -5.67 1.47 0.69
N PRO A 104 -5.78 2.43 1.64
CA PRO A 104 -6.96 2.77 2.44
C PRO A 104 -7.92 3.73 1.76
N PHE A 105 -9.21 3.60 2.04
CA PHE A 105 -10.25 4.55 1.64
C PHE A 105 -10.24 5.80 2.53
N LYS A 106 -11.00 6.81 2.13
CA LYS A 106 -11.12 8.07 2.88
C LYS A 106 -11.68 7.83 4.29
N GLU A 107 -12.73 7.04 4.37
CA GLU A 107 -13.42 6.67 5.61
C GLU A 107 -12.48 5.92 6.58
N ASP A 108 -11.59 5.09 6.07
CA ASP A 108 -10.58 4.39 6.85
C ASP A 108 -9.59 5.38 7.49
N VAL A 109 -9.14 6.36 6.70
CA VAL A 109 -8.22 7.40 7.18
C VAL A 109 -8.88 8.26 8.27
N GLU A 110 -10.16 8.60 8.12
CA GLU A 110 -10.92 9.35 9.11
C GLU A 110 -11.12 8.55 10.40
N THR A 111 -11.59 7.31 10.28
CA THR A 111 -11.81 6.41 11.42
C THR A 111 -10.51 6.14 12.19
N SER A 112 -9.38 6.04 11.51
CA SER A 112 -8.08 5.79 12.15
C SER A 112 -7.63 6.94 13.06
N LYS A 113 -8.11 8.16 12.82
CA LYS A 113 -7.80 9.31 13.67
C LYS A 113 -8.54 9.23 15.00
N ASP A 114 -9.79 8.78 14.96
CA ASP A 114 -10.67 8.73 16.12
C ASP A 114 -10.36 7.56 17.06
N LYS A 115 -9.95 6.43 16.48
CA LYS A 115 -9.75 5.17 17.21
C LYS A 115 -8.29 4.82 17.55
N ASP A 116 -7.33 5.60 17.06
CA ASP A 116 -5.89 5.26 17.07
C ASP A 116 -5.58 3.85 16.51
N ASP A 117 -6.44 3.38 15.62
CA ASP A 117 -6.28 2.11 14.94
C ASP A 117 -5.38 2.29 13.71
N LYS A 118 -4.25 1.60 13.70
CA LYS A 118 -3.27 1.69 12.60
C LYS A 118 -3.56 0.71 11.48
N ASN A 119 -4.21 -0.40 11.80
CA ASN A 119 -4.44 -1.49 10.86
C ASN A 119 -5.51 -1.14 9.84
N ILE A 120 -6.48 -0.32 10.21
CA ILE A 120 -7.54 0.14 9.30
C ILE A 120 -7.02 0.96 8.11
N ILE A 121 -5.81 1.52 8.22
CA ILE A 121 -5.14 2.25 7.13
C ILE A 121 -4.01 1.47 6.47
N SER A 122 -4.01 0.16 6.61
CA SER A 122 -3.07 -0.70 5.90
C SER A 122 -3.18 -0.49 4.39
N ILE A 123 -2.02 -0.42 3.73
CA ILE A 123 -1.98 -0.33 2.27
C ILE A 123 -2.25 -1.71 1.71
N VAL A 124 -3.34 -1.84 0.95
CA VAL A 124 -3.69 -3.07 0.24
C VAL A 124 -3.52 -2.86 -1.25
N MET A 125 -2.72 -3.72 -1.87
CA MET A 125 -2.39 -3.63 -3.29
C MET A 125 -2.48 -4.99 -3.98
N GLN A 126 -2.94 -4.98 -5.24
CA GLN A 126 -2.81 -6.12 -6.14
C GLN A 126 -1.65 -5.87 -7.11
N PHE A 127 -0.77 -6.83 -7.20
CA PHE A 127 0.34 -6.87 -8.15
C PHE A 127 -0.01 -7.82 -9.29
N GLY A 128 -0.12 -7.30 -10.49
CA GLY A 128 -0.34 -8.07 -11.71
C GLY A 128 0.97 -8.24 -12.46
N PHE A 129 1.46 -9.47 -12.54
CA PHE A 129 2.72 -9.80 -13.24
C PHE A 129 2.45 -10.14 -14.70
N LYS A 130 3.27 -9.59 -15.59
CA LYS A 130 3.28 -9.81 -17.03
C LYS A 130 4.57 -10.51 -17.43
N ILE A 131 4.55 -11.26 -18.51
CA ILE A 131 5.75 -11.88 -19.10
C ILE A 131 5.90 -11.46 -20.56
N GLU A 132 7.09 -11.63 -21.08
CA GLU A 132 7.39 -11.36 -22.49
C GLU A 132 6.44 -12.14 -23.40
N ASP A 133 6.02 -11.51 -24.49
CA ASP A 133 5.08 -12.05 -25.49
C ASP A 133 3.63 -12.29 -25.01
N VAL A 134 3.30 -12.01 -23.76
CA VAL A 134 1.94 -12.11 -23.22
C VAL A 134 1.47 -10.72 -22.76
N LYS A 135 0.44 -10.20 -23.44
CA LYS A 135 -0.10 -8.86 -23.10
C LYS A 135 -0.86 -8.84 -21.78
N ASP A 136 -1.45 -9.97 -21.41
CA ASP A 136 -2.29 -10.10 -20.25
C ASP A 136 -1.48 -10.36 -18.97
N ILE A 137 -2.07 -10.05 -17.83
CA ILE A 137 -1.53 -10.40 -16.52
C ILE A 137 -1.61 -11.92 -16.36
N VAL A 138 -0.48 -12.56 -16.11
CA VAL A 138 -0.37 -14.03 -15.97
C VAL A 138 -0.42 -14.50 -14.52
N CYS A 139 -0.13 -13.62 -13.56
CA CYS A 139 -0.19 -13.93 -12.14
C CYS A 139 -0.60 -12.67 -11.37
N LYS A 140 -1.46 -12.83 -10.39
CA LYS A 140 -1.92 -11.77 -9.50
C LYS A 140 -1.58 -12.10 -8.06
N ALA A 141 -0.94 -11.17 -7.37
CA ALA A 141 -0.65 -11.29 -5.95
C ALA A 141 -1.27 -10.12 -5.18
N ILE A 142 -1.92 -10.40 -4.04
CA ILE A 142 -2.44 -9.37 -3.16
C ILE A 142 -1.59 -9.31 -1.89
N PHE A 143 -1.11 -8.09 -1.58
CA PHE A 143 -0.40 -7.75 -0.36
C PHE A 143 -1.25 -6.79 0.44
N ALA A 144 -1.57 -7.17 1.67
CA ALA A 144 -2.57 -6.47 2.48
C ALA A 144 -2.05 -5.92 3.80
N GLY A 145 -0.76 -6.14 4.13
CA GLY A 145 -0.23 -5.75 5.42
C GLY A 145 -1.10 -6.27 6.56
N ASP A 146 -1.39 -5.43 7.53
CA ASP A 146 -2.21 -5.77 8.69
C ASP A 146 -3.69 -5.41 8.51
N ALA A 147 -4.20 -5.41 7.26
CA ALA A 147 -5.59 -5.09 6.97
C ALA A 147 -6.55 -6.08 7.65
N GLU A 148 -7.44 -5.55 8.48
CA GLU A 148 -8.46 -6.29 9.21
C GLU A 148 -9.78 -6.35 8.43
N HIS A 149 -10.75 -7.11 8.93
CA HIS A 149 -12.02 -7.34 8.24
C HIS A 149 -12.76 -6.06 7.78
N PRO A 150 -12.73 -4.90 8.48
CA PRO A 150 -13.42 -3.71 8.00
C PRO A 150 -12.84 -3.19 6.68
N VAL A 151 -11.51 -3.24 6.53
CA VAL A 151 -10.83 -2.82 5.30
C VAL A 151 -11.27 -3.70 4.13
N TRP A 152 -11.35 -5.01 4.33
CA TRP A 152 -11.80 -5.95 3.30
C TRP A 152 -13.27 -5.76 2.93
N THR A 153 -14.11 -5.41 3.91
CA THR A 153 -15.51 -5.06 3.66
C THR A 153 -15.60 -3.84 2.74
N HIS A 154 -14.85 -2.77 3.04
CA HIS A 154 -14.80 -1.58 2.19
C HIS A 154 -14.25 -1.87 0.79
N ILE A 155 -13.23 -2.73 0.68
CA ILE A 155 -12.69 -3.16 -0.63
C ILE A 155 -13.77 -3.84 -1.46
N LEU A 156 -14.53 -4.78 -0.89
CA LEU A 156 -15.57 -5.50 -1.61
C LEU A 156 -16.77 -4.61 -1.99
N GLU A 157 -17.14 -3.69 -1.13
CA GLU A 157 -18.26 -2.77 -1.37
C GLU A 157 -17.94 -1.73 -2.46
N ASN A 158 -16.69 -1.29 -2.54
CA ASN A 158 -16.28 -0.22 -3.45
C ASN A 158 -15.65 -0.72 -4.74
N ASN A 159 -15.30 -2.01 -4.85
CA ASN A 159 -14.69 -2.55 -6.03
C ASN A 159 -15.72 -3.26 -6.91
N THR A 160 -16.10 -2.61 -8.02
CA THR A 160 -17.05 -3.17 -9.00
C THR A 160 -16.38 -4.11 -10.00
N ASP A 161 -15.06 -4.02 -10.16
CA ASP A 161 -14.27 -4.88 -11.05
C ASP A 161 -13.76 -6.11 -10.27
N LYS A 162 -14.47 -7.22 -10.42
CA LYS A 162 -14.10 -8.48 -9.76
C LYS A 162 -12.72 -8.99 -10.15
N ASP A 163 -12.23 -8.67 -11.34
CA ASP A 163 -10.91 -9.08 -11.79
C ASP A 163 -9.81 -8.49 -10.92
N ARG A 164 -10.04 -7.31 -10.34
CA ARG A 164 -9.14 -6.67 -9.37
C ARG A 164 -9.10 -7.36 -8.02
N LEU A 165 -10.08 -8.18 -7.70
CA LEU A 165 -10.12 -8.96 -6.45
C LEU A 165 -9.49 -10.35 -6.60
N MET A 166 -9.35 -10.82 -7.84
CA MET A 166 -8.81 -12.16 -8.14
C MET A 166 -7.33 -12.26 -7.78
N TRP A 167 -6.91 -13.41 -7.29
CA TRP A 167 -5.53 -13.65 -6.88
C TRP A 167 -5.06 -15.10 -7.11
N ASN A 168 -3.78 -15.25 -7.44
CA ASN A 168 -3.04 -16.51 -7.42
C ASN A 168 -2.25 -16.64 -6.10
N ILE A 169 -1.81 -15.52 -5.56
CA ILE A 169 -1.07 -15.43 -4.31
C ILE A 169 -1.75 -14.39 -3.42
N LEU A 170 -2.08 -14.78 -2.20
CA LEU A 170 -2.55 -13.87 -1.15
C LEU A 170 -1.57 -13.93 0.01
N LEU A 171 -0.91 -12.81 0.30
CA LEU A 171 -0.18 -12.68 1.57
C LEU A 171 -1.20 -12.67 2.70
N ALA A 172 -1.08 -13.61 3.63
CA ALA A 172 -2.02 -13.78 4.73
C ALA A 172 -2.23 -12.47 5.49
N PRO A 173 -3.45 -11.87 5.43
CA PRO A 173 -3.68 -10.58 6.06
C PRO A 173 -3.43 -10.63 7.56
N HIS A 174 -2.85 -9.57 8.09
CA HIS A 174 -2.59 -9.38 9.51
C HIS A 174 -1.97 -10.63 10.17
N HIS A 175 -0.97 -11.24 9.53
CA HIS A 175 -0.25 -12.42 10.05
C HIS A 175 -1.17 -13.59 10.46
N CYS A 176 -2.28 -13.79 9.74
CA CYS A 176 -3.36 -14.73 10.10
C CYS A 176 -4.06 -14.42 11.43
N SER A 177 -4.11 -13.15 11.84
CA SER A 177 -4.83 -12.74 13.04
C SER A 177 -6.34 -12.95 12.91
N TRP A 178 -7.00 -13.21 14.03
CA TRP A 178 -8.47 -13.28 14.08
C TRP A 178 -9.17 -12.00 13.61
N THR A 179 -8.54 -10.85 13.78
CA THR A 179 -9.11 -9.56 13.37
C THR A 179 -9.29 -9.42 11.85
N PHE A 180 -8.64 -10.28 11.05
CA PHE A 180 -8.99 -10.45 9.65
C PHE A 180 -10.37 -11.10 9.48
N PHE A 181 -10.73 -12.05 10.33
CA PHE A 181 -11.97 -12.83 10.20
C PHE A 181 -13.17 -12.15 10.87
N ASN A 182 -12.99 -11.56 12.03
CA ASN A 182 -14.05 -10.89 12.80
C ASN A 182 -13.49 -10.06 13.96
N SER A 183 -14.40 -9.34 14.67
CA SER A 183 -14.05 -8.53 15.85
C SER A 183 -14.11 -9.30 17.17
N THR A 184 -14.63 -10.52 17.19
CA THR A 184 -14.98 -11.25 18.43
C THR A 184 -14.05 -12.39 18.74
N SER A 185 -13.17 -12.77 17.83
CA SER A 185 -12.36 -14.00 17.86
C SER A 185 -13.21 -15.28 17.95
N ASN A 186 -14.48 -15.21 17.60
CA ASN A 186 -15.37 -16.37 17.54
C ASN A 186 -15.27 -17.06 16.19
N LYS A 187 -14.91 -18.34 16.18
CA LYS A 187 -14.73 -19.12 14.95
C LYS A 187 -16.01 -19.28 14.11
N ASP A 188 -17.15 -19.18 14.75
CA ASP A 188 -18.46 -19.37 14.09
C ASP A 188 -19.03 -18.07 13.50
N GLU A 189 -18.31 -16.95 13.64
CA GLU A 189 -18.77 -15.62 13.23
C GLU A 189 -17.83 -14.97 12.21
N ILE A 190 -17.32 -15.75 11.24
CA ILE A 190 -16.46 -15.20 10.18
C ILE A 190 -17.30 -14.23 9.33
N VAL A 191 -16.80 -12.99 9.17
CA VAL A 191 -17.48 -11.99 8.33
C VAL A 191 -17.46 -12.40 6.85
N ASP A 192 -18.52 -12.03 6.13
CA ASP A 192 -18.70 -12.38 4.73
C ASP A 192 -17.53 -11.91 3.84
N ALA A 193 -16.99 -10.72 4.10
CA ALA A 193 -15.86 -10.18 3.35
C ALA A 193 -14.61 -11.07 3.46
N ALA A 194 -14.23 -11.49 4.65
CA ALA A 194 -13.09 -12.37 4.86
C ALA A 194 -13.28 -13.72 4.15
N ASN A 195 -14.50 -14.31 4.27
CA ASN A 195 -14.81 -15.55 3.60
C ASN A 195 -14.72 -15.43 2.09
N LYS A 196 -15.35 -14.41 1.50
CA LYS A 196 -15.33 -14.19 0.04
C LYS A 196 -13.93 -13.99 -0.51
N ILE A 197 -13.09 -13.20 0.15
CA ILE A 197 -11.71 -13.00 -0.31
C ILE A 197 -10.97 -14.32 -0.38
N LEU A 198 -11.18 -15.21 0.59
CA LEU A 198 -10.49 -16.50 0.65
C LEU A 198 -11.04 -17.53 -0.32
N THR A 199 -12.34 -17.47 -0.68
CA THR A 199 -13.02 -18.55 -1.42
C THR A 199 -13.40 -18.16 -2.84
N ASP A 200 -13.91 -16.94 -3.06
CA ASP A 200 -14.57 -16.57 -4.30
C ASP A 200 -13.64 -15.95 -5.34
N TYR A 201 -12.46 -15.47 -4.88
CA TYR A 201 -11.53 -14.70 -5.72
C TYR A 201 -10.21 -15.41 -6.03
N GLN A 202 -10.10 -16.69 -5.69
CA GLN A 202 -8.96 -17.52 -6.06
C GLN A 202 -8.92 -17.78 -7.57
N ILE A 203 -7.73 -17.68 -8.19
CA ILE A 203 -7.53 -18.04 -9.60
C ILE A 203 -7.07 -19.51 -9.68
N GLY A 204 -8.01 -20.39 -10.04
CA GLY A 204 -7.74 -21.81 -10.25
C GLY A 204 -7.38 -22.57 -8.96
N SER A 205 -7.01 -23.84 -9.13
CA SER A 205 -6.65 -24.75 -8.01
C SER A 205 -5.25 -24.53 -7.44
N ASN A 206 -4.43 -23.69 -8.09
CA ASN A 206 -3.04 -23.42 -7.71
C ASN A 206 -2.88 -22.04 -7.02
N ALA A 207 -3.95 -21.51 -6.47
CA ALA A 207 -3.86 -20.30 -5.65
C ALA A 207 -3.27 -20.64 -4.27
N HIS A 208 -2.37 -19.78 -3.77
CA HIS A 208 -1.65 -19.99 -2.53
C HIS A 208 -1.81 -18.81 -1.57
N ILE A 209 -2.06 -19.12 -0.31
CA ILE A 209 -1.96 -18.17 0.80
C ILE A 209 -0.58 -18.39 1.44
N ILE A 210 0.22 -17.33 1.59
CA ILE A 210 1.58 -17.37 2.13
C ILE A 210 1.74 -16.44 3.33
#